data_ed5167e1379270a3517a977dded93637
#
_entry.id   ed5167e1379270a3517a977dded93637
#
_cell.length_a   1.000
_cell.length_b   1.000
_cell.length_c   1.000
_cell.angle_alpha   90.00
_cell.angle_beta   90.00
_cell.angle_gamma   90.00
#
_symmetry.space_group_name_H-M   'P 1'
#
loop_
_entity.id
_entity.type
_entity.pdbx_description
1 polymer ?
#
loop_
_entity_poly.entity_id
_entity_poly.type
_entity_poly.pdbx_seq_one_letter_code
_entity_poly.pdbx_strand_id
1 'polypeptide(L)'
;MICNMQFISENNFAALVGTSNATAQKWAESGTYPSHTENGVRGFYLEELEAIPEVHAMLNSKWNEECNPVPLRAFTSVELFAGGGGLALGMSLAGFHHVLLNEFDKAACDTLRLNRPQWNVLEGDIRNVDFTPLCNRIDFLSGGFPCQAFSYAGKQGGFNDTRGTLFFELARAVSEIKPKVFMCENVKGLLSHDNGRTFDTIKNTIAELGYTLVEPCVLKAIMYQVPQKRERLIMIAIRNDLATKVRFVWPSPFSRVMTLRDAFYKSEIFDTDVPVSEGVKYPSKKEKVLSLVPQGGDWRNLPEEIA
;
A
#
# COMPACT_ATOMS: atom_id res chain seq x y z
N MET A 1 31.35 14.46 16.54
CA MET A 1 30.10 14.89 15.91
C MET A 1 29.42 13.74 15.16
N ILE A 2 29.21 12.58 15.80
CA ILE A 2 28.51 11.40 15.18
C ILE A 2 27.13 11.19 15.85
N CYS A 3 26.68 12.11 16.69
CA CYS A 3 25.59 11.86 17.66
C CYS A 3 24.15 11.89 17.10
N ASN A 4 23.92 11.99 15.77
CA ASN A 4 22.55 12.07 15.25
C ASN A 4 22.34 11.43 13.88
N MET A 5 23.29 10.61 13.40
CA MET A 5 23.14 9.94 12.10
C MET A 5 22.20 8.74 12.23
N GLN A 6 21.35 8.55 11.22
CA GLN A 6 20.35 7.48 11.21
C GLN A 6 20.93 6.25 10.51
N PHE A 7 21.20 5.20 11.28
CA PHE A 7 21.64 3.93 10.73
C PHE A 7 20.48 3.11 10.16
N ILE A 8 20.69 2.53 8.98
CA ILE A 8 19.78 1.59 8.32
C ILE A 8 20.55 0.34 7.90
N SER A 9 20.05 -0.85 8.24
CA SER A 9 20.67 -2.11 7.80
C SER A 9 20.61 -2.28 6.29
N GLU A 10 21.54 -3.04 5.68
CA GLU A 10 21.55 -3.35 4.24
C GLU A 10 20.20 -3.86 3.73
N ASN A 11 19.55 -4.74 4.50
CA ASN A 11 18.24 -5.31 4.14
C ASN A 11 17.13 -4.24 4.10
N ASN A 12 17.11 -3.34 5.07
CA ASN A 12 16.12 -2.27 5.13
C ASN A 12 16.43 -1.20 4.07
N PHE A 13 17.70 -0.91 3.83
CA PHE A 13 18.12 -0.02 2.75
C PHE A 13 17.72 -0.58 1.37
N ALA A 14 17.97 -1.87 1.11
CA ALA A 14 17.51 -2.52 -0.12
C ALA A 14 15.99 -2.37 -0.33
N ALA A 15 15.20 -2.56 0.75
CA ALA A 15 13.76 -2.38 0.70
C ALA A 15 13.35 -0.93 0.46
N LEU A 16 14.06 0.03 1.08
CA LEU A 16 13.82 1.47 0.93
C LEU A 16 14.00 1.91 -0.53
N VAL A 17 15.13 1.55 -1.14
CA VAL A 17 15.45 1.95 -2.52
C VAL A 17 14.82 1.05 -3.59
N GLY A 18 14.17 -0.06 -3.19
CA GLY A 18 13.47 -0.96 -4.10
C GLY A 18 14.41 -1.90 -4.87
N THR A 19 15.53 -2.31 -4.26
CA THR A 19 16.50 -3.25 -4.83
C THR A 19 16.56 -4.59 -4.09
N SER A 20 17.39 -5.53 -4.56
CA SER A 20 17.62 -6.79 -3.87
C SER A 20 18.66 -6.65 -2.74
N ASN A 21 18.55 -7.50 -1.71
CA ASN A 21 19.55 -7.55 -0.64
C ASN A 21 20.96 -7.80 -1.21
N ALA A 22 21.08 -8.69 -2.21
CA ALA A 22 22.36 -8.98 -2.87
C ALA A 22 22.96 -7.74 -3.59
N THR A 23 22.11 -6.87 -4.13
CA THR A 23 22.57 -5.62 -4.75
C THR A 23 23.06 -4.64 -3.69
N ALA A 24 22.33 -4.45 -2.60
CA ALA A 24 22.75 -3.57 -1.50
C ALA A 24 24.07 -4.06 -0.87
N GLN A 25 24.22 -5.38 -0.70
CA GLN A 25 25.46 -5.98 -0.23
C GLN A 25 26.64 -5.69 -1.17
N LYS A 26 26.45 -5.85 -2.49
CA LYS A 26 27.49 -5.50 -3.48
C LYS A 26 27.89 -4.03 -3.40
N TRP A 27 26.94 -3.13 -3.20
CA TRP A 27 27.21 -1.69 -3.06
C TRP A 27 28.06 -1.38 -1.83
N ALA A 28 27.80 -2.06 -0.70
CA ALA A 28 28.62 -1.95 0.51
C ALA A 28 30.02 -2.52 0.31
N GLU A 29 30.14 -3.69 -0.34
CA GLU A 29 31.43 -4.36 -0.59
C GLU A 29 32.32 -3.62 -1.61
N SER A 30 31.71 -3.05 -2.64
CA SER A 30 32.42 -2.28 -3.67
C SER A 30 32.74 -0.84 -3.26
N GLY A 31 32.21 -0.37 -2.11
CA GLY A 31 32.33 1.03 -1.71
C GLY A 31 31.51 2.00 -2.58
N THR A 32 30.52 1.50 -3.33
CA THR A 32 29.60 2.36 -4.10
C THR A 32 28.88 3.34 -3.17
N TYR A 33 28.50 2.86 -1.99
CA TYR A 33 28.04 3.68 -0.87
C TYR A 33 28.87 3.39 0.39
N PRO A 34 29.18 4.41 1.22
CA PRO A 34 29.86 4.22 2.49
C PRO A 34 29.08 3.25 3.37
N SER A 35 29.70 2.18 3.83
CA SER A 35 29.05 1.21 4.70
C SER A 35 29.70 1.17 6.08
N HIS A 36 28.88 0.94 7.10
CA HIS A 36 29.27 0.92 8.50
C HIS A 36 28.74 -0.34 9.19
N THR A 37 29.26 -0.66 10.36
CA THR A 37 28.77 -1.78 11.16
C THR A 37 28.40 -1.29 12.54
N GLU A 38 27.12 -1.44 12.92
CA GLU A 38 26.60 -1.17 14.24
C GLU A 38 26.03 -2.45 14.87
N ASN A 39 26.45 -2.76 16.08
CA ASN A 39 26.01 -3.94 16.83
C ASN A 39 26.12 -5.27 16.04
N GLY A 40 27.15 -5.39 15.19
CA GLY A 40 27.36 -6.55 14.33
C GLY A 40 26.49 -6.60 13.06
N VAL A 41 25.70 -5.57 12.79
CA VAL A 41 24.88 -5.44 11.57
C VAL A 41 25.54 -4.46 10.63
N ARG A 42 25.77 -4.87 9.38
CA ARG A 42 26.29 -3.97 8.33
C ARG A 42 25.13 -3.15 7.73
N GLY A 43 25.41 -1.89 7.44
CA GLY A 43 24.42 -0.96 6.93
C GLY A 43 25.01 0.39 6.51
N PHE A 44 24.19 1.40 6.45
CA PHE A 44 24.51 2.72 5.94
C PHE A 44 23.98 3.81 6.87
N TYR A 45 24.57 4.99 6.86
CA TYR A 45 23.97 6.18 7.45
C TYR A 45 23.18 6.94 6.37
N LEU A 46 21.93 7.29 6.65
CA LEU A 46 21.06 7.96 5.68
C LEU A 46 21.62 9.32 5.25
N GLU A 47 22.24 10.05 6.16
CA GLU A 47 22.83 11.37 5.90
C GLU A 47 23.97 11.33 4.87
N GLU A 48 24.65 10.18 4.73
CA GLU A 48 25.69 9.97 3.71
C GLU A 48 25.11 9.62 2.33
N LEU A 49 23.80 9.37 2.27
CA LEU A 49 23.07 8.89 1.10
C LEU A 49 21.99 9.86 0.62
N GLU A 50 22.04 11.12 1.02
CA GLU A 50 21.02 12.13 0.73
C GLU A 50 20.78 12.33 -0.78
N ALA A 51 21.74 12.00 -1.64
CA ALA A 51 21.57 12.06 -3.10
C ALA A 51 20.52 11.04 -3.64
N ILE A 52 20.15 10.03 -2.84
CA ILE A 52 19.15 9.04 -3.20
C ILE A 52 17.75 9.63 -2.94
N PRO A 53 16.83 9.65 -3.91
CA PRO A 53 15.54 10.34 -3.78
C PRO A 53 14.72 9.90 -2.57
N GLU A 54 14.67 8.60 -2.27
CA GLU A 54 13.95 8.06 -1.12
C GLU A 54 14.56 8.53 0.21
N VAL A 55 15.88 8.56 0.30
CA VAL A 55 16.62 9.04 1.47
C VAL A 55 16.41 10.55 1.64
N HIS A 56 16.54 11.31 0.57
CA HIS A 56 16.27 12.75 0.57
C HIS A 56 14.86 13.06 1.09
N ALA A 57 13.86 12.32 0.60
CA ALA A 57 12.48 12.50 1.04
C ALA A 57 12.29 12.21 2.53
N MET A 58 12.98 11.20 3.08
CA MET A 58 12.93 10.87 4.50
C MET A 58 13.62 11.92 5.38
N LEU A 59 14.83 12.37 5.00
CA LEU A 59 15.59 13.38 5.73
C LEU A 59 14.88 14.74 5.75
N ASN A 60 14.14 15.07 4.69
CA ASN A 60 13.37 16.31 4.54
C ASN A 60 11.86 16.09 4.78
N SER A 61 11.51 15.10 5.59
CA SER A 61 10.13 14.74 5.87
C SER A 61 9.33 15.86 6.54
N LYS A 62 8.11 16.06 6.05
CA LYS A 62 7.09 16.91 6.67
C LYS A 62 6.01 16.12 7.40
N TRP A 63 6.29 14.86 7.74
CA TRP A 63 5.34 13.96 8.37
C TRP A 63 4.61 14.59 9.56
N ASN A 64 5.37 15.21 10.49
CA ASN A 64 4.78 15.79 11.69
C ASN A 64 3.84 16.97 11.42
N GLU A 65 3.99 17.63 10.28
CA GLU A 65 3.10 18.73 9.84
C GLU A 65 1.85 18.19 9.15
N GLU A 66 1.96 17.03 8.49
CA GLU A 66 0.95 16.47 7.60
C GLU A 66 0.11 15.37 8.27
N CYS A 67 0.61 14.68 9.29
CA CYS A 67 0.03 13.43 9.80
C CYS A 67 -1.30 13.58 10.57
N ASN A 68 -1.69 14.78 10.96
CA ASN A 68 -2.93 15.02 11.72
C ASN A 68 -3.77 16.17 11.15
N PRO A 69 -4.17 16.14 9.86
CA PRO A 69 -5.05 17.16 9.32
C PRO A 69 -6.41 17.08 10.01
N VAL A 70 -6.93 18.22 10.43
CA VAL A 70 -8.32 18.31 10.91
C VAL A 70 -9.23 18.36 9.67
N PRO A 71 -10.08 17.35 9.44
CA PRO A 71 -10.98 17.37 8.30
C PRO A 71 -12.00 18.48 8.43
N LEU A 72 -12.28 19.19 7.35
CA LEU A 72 -13.26 20.29 7.31
C LEU A 72 -14.68 19.81 7.63
N ARG A 73 -14.98 18.54 7.40
CA ARG A 73 -16.22 17.83 7.69
C ARG A 73 -16.00 16.32 7.60
N ALA A 74 -16.98 15.53 8.01
CA ALA A 74 -17.00 14.11 7.68
C ALA A 74 -17.19 13.94 6.16
N PHE A 75 -16.31 13.17 5.52
CA PHE A 75 -16.41 12.81 4.12
C PHE A 75 -16.96 11.39 3.97
N THR A 76 -17.79 11.19 2.94
CA THR A 76 -18.39 9.88 2.66
C THR A 76 -17.49 9.07 1.71
N SER A 77 -17.41 7.76 1.94
CA SER A 77 -16.65 6.87 1.06
C SER A 77 -17.41 5.60 0.69
N VAL A 78 -17.05 5.07 -0.47
CA VAL A 78 -17.37 3.71 -0.93
C VAL A 78 -16.05 2.99 -1.19
N GLU A 79 -15.94 1.75 -0.75
CA GLU A 79 -14.80 0.89 -1.07
C GLU A 79 -15.25 -0.35 -1.81
N LEU A 80 -14.58 -0.63 -2.92
CA LEU A 80 -14.80 -1.80 -3.77
C LEU A 80 -13.61 -2.75 -3.63
N PHE A 81 -13.87 -4.06 -3.68
CA PHE A 81 -12.86 -5.08 -3.43
C PHE A 81 -12.20 -4.93 -2.06
N ALA A 82 -13.02 -4.74 -1.03
CA ALA A 82 -12.59 -4.30 0.29
C ALA A 82 -11.66 -5.29 1.02
N GLY A 83 -11.68 -6.58 0.63
CA GLY A 83 -10.89 -7.62 1.30
C GLY A 83 -11.16 -7.66 2.81
N GLY A 84 -10.14 -7.84 3.61
CA GLY A 84 -10.23 -7.80 5.08
C GLY A 84 -10.32 -6.39 5.68
N GLY A 85 -10.45 -5.33 4.85
CA GLY A 85 -10.70 -3.96 5.29
C GLY A 85 -9.48 -3.13 5.67
N GLY A 86 -8.31 -3.49 5.18
CA GLY A 86 -7.09 -2.73 5.51
C GLY A 86 -7.14 -1.28 5.02
N LEU A 87 -7.61 -1.07 3.79
CA LEU A 87 -7.77 0.27 3.23
C LEU A 87 -8.94 1.01 3.89
N ALA A 88 -10.08 0.34 4.09
CA ALA A 88 -11.22 0.89 4.83
C ALA A 88 -10.83 1.36 6.22
N LEU A 89 -10.01 0.60 6.95
CA LEU A 89 -9.52 1.00 8.25
C LEU A 89 -8.69 2.29 8.17
N GLY A 90 -7.76 2.37 7.21
CA GLY A 90 -6.98 3.58 6.98
C GLY A 90 -7.85 4.79 6.66
N MET A 91 -8.87 4.62 5.81
CA MET A 91 -9.85 5.66 5.49
C MET A 91 -10.66 6.09 6.72
N SER A 92 -11.11 5.13 7.55
CA SER A 92 -11.79 5.44 8.83
C SER A 92 -10.92 6.27 9.76
N LEU A 93 -9.63 5.90 9.90
CA LEU A 93 -8.67 6.65 10.71
C LEU A 93 -8.43 8.06 10.17
N ALA A 94 -8.54 8.25 8.85
CA ALA A 94 -8.50 9.55 8.20
C ALA A 94 -9.82 10.35 8.29
N GLY A 95 -10.83 9.85 9.02
CA GLY A 95 -12.10 10.54 9.26
C GLY A 95 -13.17 10.34 8.17
N PHE A 96 -13.00 9.35 7.30
CA PHE A 96 -14.06 9.01 6.33
C PHE A 96 -15.16 8.16 6.97
N HIS A 97 -16.39 8.40 6.54
CA HIS A 97 -17.55 7.59 6.86
C HIS A 97 -17.87 6.66 5.68
N HIS A 98 -17.78 5.35 5.90
CA HIS A 98 -18.09 4.36 4.86
C HIS A 98 -19.61 4.24 4.69
N VAL A 99 -20.09 4.54 3.48
CA VAL A 99 -21.48 4.33 3.07
C VAL A 99 -21.69 2.88 2.63
N LEU A 100 -20.69 2.30 1.97
CA LEU A 100 -20.72 0.95 1.44
C LEU A 100 -19.31 0.39 1.29
N LEU A 101 -19.11 -0.87 1.68
CA LEU A 101 -17.98 -1.70 1.31
C LEU A 101 -18.49 -2.90 0.51
N ASN A 102 -17.99 -3.10 -0.71
CA ASN A 102 -18.34 -4.29 -1.51
C ASN A 102 -17.17 -5.27 -1.52
N GLU A 103 -17.48 -6.52 -1.23
CA GLU A 103 -16.52 -7.63 -1.27
C GLU A 103 -17.21 -8.90 -1.73
N PHE A 104 -16.52 -9.73 -2.52
CA PHE A 104 -17.02 -10.99 -3.05
C PHE A 104 -16.75 -12.18 -2.11
N ASP A 105 -15.60 -12.18 -1.45
CA ASP A 105 -15.17 -13.28 -0.59
C ASP A 105 -15.91 -13.26 0.75
N LYS A 106 -16.63 -14.36 1.02
CA LYS A 106 -17.42 -14.50 2.25
C LYS A 106 -16.57 -14.37 3.51
N ALA A 107 -15.37 -14.95 3.56
CA ALA A 107 -14.53 -14.94 4.75
C ALA A 107 -14.01 -13.53 5.04
N ALA A 108 -13.70 -12.76 3.98
CA ALA A 108 -13.36 -11.34 4.09
C ALA A 108 -14.57 -10.52 4.60
N CYS A 109 -15.77 -10.75 4.07
CA CYS A 109 -16.99 -10.10 4.53
C CYS A 109 -17.29 -10.40 6.00
N ASP A 110 -17.15 -11.65 6.43
CA ASP A 110 -17.34 -12.06 7.82
C ASP A 110 -16.31 -11.38 8.74
N THR A 111 -15.06 -11.25 8.28
CA THR A 111 -14.00 -10.50 9.00
C THR A 111 -14.37 -9.02 9.16
N LEU A 112 -14.85 -8.38 8.10
CA LEU A 112 -15.30 -6.98 8.14
C LEU A 112 -16.42 -6.78 9.15
N ARG A 113 -17.46 -7.62 9.08
CA ARG A 113 -18.64 -7.55 9.96
C ARG A 113 -18.28 -7.82 11.43
N LEU A 114 -17.38 -8.77 11.67
CA LEU A 114 -16.91 -9.10 13.02
C LEU A 114 -16.13 -7.94 13.64
N ASN A 115 -15.18 -7.37 12.91
CA ASN A 115 -14.30 -6.32 13.43
C ASN A 115 -14.95 -4.94 13.44
N ARG A 116 -15.89 -4.69 12.55
CA ARG A 116 -16.56 -3.39 12.37
C ARG A 116 -18.05 -3.59 12.07
N PRO A 117 -18.84 -4.01 13.05
CA PRO A 117 -20.28 -4.33 12.86
C PRO A 117 -21.12 -3.12 12.39
N GLN A 118 -20.60 -1.90 12.55
CA GLN A 118 -21.24 -0.67 12.08
C GLN A 118 -21.01 -0.40 10.58
N TRP A 119 -20.11 -1.12 9.92
CA TRP A 119 -19.88 -0.93 8.49
C TRP A 119 -20.94 -1.65 7.65
N ASN A 120 -21.42 -0.98 6.62
CA ASN A 120 -22.34 -1.56 5.66
C ASN A 120 -21.58 -2.40 4.63
N VAL A 121 -21.50 -3.71 4.87
CA VAL A 121 -20.77 -4.67 4.02
C VAL A 121 -21.73 -5.37 3.08
N LEU A 122 -21.64 -5.05 1.79
CA LEU A 122 -22.36 -5.72 0.71
C LEU A 122 -21.50 -6.88 0.18
N GLU A 123 -21.87 -8.10 0.59
CA GLU A 123 -21.29 -9.33 0.09
C GLU A 123 -21.86 -9.66 -1.28
N GLY A 124 -21.01 -9.80 -2.29
CA GLY A 124 -21.43 -10.21 -3.62
C GLY A 124 -20.55 -9.69 -4.74
N ASP A 125 -20.84 -10.23 -5.91
CA ASP A 125 -20.14 -9.87 -7.15
C ASP A 125 -20.49 -8.43 -7.54
N ILE A 126 -19.48 -7.60 -7.70
CA ILE A 126 -19.61 -6.19 -8.08
C ILE A 126 -20.42 -6.02 -9.39
N ARG A 127 -20.38 -6.99 -10.30
CA ARG A 127 -21.12 -6.97 -11.57
C ARG A 127 -22.64 -6.92 -11.37
N ASN A 128 -23.13 -7.38 -10.23
CA ASN A 128 -24.55 -7.42 -9.88
C ASN A 128 -24.98 -6.23 -9.01
N VAL A 129 -24.08 -5.30 -8.70
CA VAL A 129 -24.38 -4.16 -7.83
C VAL A 129 -24.82 -2.96 -8.67
N ASP A 130 -25.98 -2.40 -8.34
CA ASP A 130 -26.48 -1.12 -8.86
C ASP A 130 -25.99 0.00 -7.94
N PHE A 131 -25.12 0.87 -8.46
CA PHE A 131 -24.58 2.01 -7.71
C PHE A 131 -25.33 3.32 -8.00
N THR A 132 -26.30 3.32 -8.89
CA THR A 132 -27.06 4.54 -9.27
C THR A 132 -27.74 5.27 -8.09
N PRO A 133 -28.20 4.58 -7.01
CA PRO A 133 -28.74 5.26 -5.83
C PRO A 133 -27.71 6.14 -5.07
N LEU A 134 -26.41 5.92 -5.31
CA LEU A 134 -25.32 6.68 -4.69
C LEU A 134 -24.85 7.86 -5.55
N CYS A 135 -25.46 8.10 -6.71
CA CYS A 135 -25.06 9.14 -7.67
C CYS A 135 -24.93 10.52 -7.00
N ASN A 136 -23.78 11.15 -7.14
CA ASN A 136 -23.42 12.47 -6.59
C ASN A 136 -23.49 12.58 -5.05
N ARG A 137 -23.55 11.45 -4.32
CA ARG A 137 -23.68 11.42 -2.84
C ARG A 137 -22.37 11.03 -2.15
N ILE A 138 -21.36 10.61 -2.90
CA ILE A 138 -20.10 10.08 -2.40
C ILE A 138 -18.96 11.05 -2.68
N ASP A 139 -18.17 11.34 -1.66
CA ASP A 139 -16.99 12.17 -1.79
C ASP A 139 -15.82 11.39 -2.37
N PHE A 140 -15.60 10.16 -1.89
CA PHE A 140 -14.43 9.36 -2.24
C PHE A 140 -14.81 7.90 -2.55
N LEU A 141 -14.28 7.37 -3.65
CA LEU A 141 -14.40 5.95 -3.98
C LEU A 141 -13.01 5.34 -4.03
N SER A 142 -12.81 4.20 -3.38
CA SER A 142 -11.56 3.43 -3.45
C SER A 142 -11.79 2.03 -3.99
N GLY A 143 -10.77 1.47 -4.66
CA GLY A 143 -10.82 0.08 -5.10
C GLY A 143 -9.46 -0.48 -5.46
N GLY A 144 -9.11 -1.62 -4.85
CA GLY A 144 -7.93 -2.41 -5.16
C GLY A 144 -8.30 -3.58 -6.08
N PHE A 145 -8.49 -3.32 -7.38
CA PHE A 145 -8.92 -4.36 -8.33
C PHE A 145 -7.80 -5.37 -8.62
N PRO A 146 -8.12 -6.68 -8.82
CA PRO A 146 -7.13 -7.70 -9.15
C PRO A 146 -6.43 -7.45 -10.49
N CYS A 147 -5.09 -7.63 -10.53
CA CYS A 147 -4.27 -7.41 -11.72
C CYS A 147 -4.51 -8.45 -12.85
N GLN A 148 -5.04 -9.62 -12.52
CA GLN A 148 -5.14 -10.79 -13.43
C GLN A 148 -6.09 -10.62 -14.62
N ALA A 149 -6.88 -9.57 -14.66
CA ALA A 149 -7.99 -9.42 -15.59
C ALA A 149 -7.66 -8.72 -16.94
N PHE A 150 -6.44 -8.21 -17.15
CA PHE A 150 -6.10 -7.46 -18.36
C PHE A 150 -5.64 -8.33 -19.54
N SER A 151 -5.36 -9.61 -19.35
CA SER A 151 -4.81 -10.50 -20.39
C SER A 151 -5.75 -10.79 -21.57
N TYR A 152 -7.04 -10.44 -21.48
CA TYR A 152 -8.02 -10.66 -22.54
C TYR A 152 -8.60 -9.41 -23.20
N ALA A 153 -8.25 -8.20 -22.72
CA ALA A 153 -8.82 -6.94 -23.24
C ALA A 153 -8.10 -6.37 -24.47
N GLY A 154 -7.36 -7.18 -25.20
CA GLY A 154 -6.52 -6.74 -26.30
C GLY A 154 -7.17 -6.88 -27.67
N LYS A 155 -8.31 -6.21 -27.96
CA LYS A 155 -8.68 -5.84 -29.37
C LYS A 155 -9.65 -4.65 -29.38
N GLN A 156 -9.16 -3.54 -29.89
CA GLN A 156 -9.84 -2.40 -30.54
C GLN A 156 -11.38 -2.31 -30.38
N GLY A 157 -11.87 -1.67 -29.29
CA GLY A 157 -13.31 -1.49 -29.16
C GLY A 157 -13.77 -0.44 -28.15
N GLY A 158 -12.88 0.29 -27.49
CA GLY A 158 -13.26 1.32 -26.50
C GLY A 158 -13.99 0.76 -25.27
N PHE A 159 -14.58 1.64 -24.47
CA PHE A 159 -15.28 1.33 -23.20
C PHE A 159 -16.35 0.23 -23.32
N ASN A 160 -16.95 0.02 -24.50
CA ASN A 160 -18.03 -0.92 -24.68
C ASN A 160 -17.60 -2.37 -24.96
N ASP A 161 -16.35 -2.62 -25.38
CA ASP A 161 -15.89 -3.96 -25.83
C ASP A 161 -15.06 -4.71 -24.77
N THR A 162 -14.73 -4.04 -23.68
CA THR A 162 -13.84 -4.55 -22.62
C THR A 162 -14.57 -4.98 -21.35
N ARG A 163 -15.87 -5.17 -21.39
CA ARG A 163 -16.78 -5.50 -20.27
C ARG A 163 -16.50 -6.86 -19.61
N GLY A 164 -15.27 -7.15 -19.27
CA GLY A 164 -14.94 -8.44 -18.63
C GLY A 164 -13.93 -8.35 -17.52
N THR A 165 -13.29 -7.18 -17.34
CA THR A 165 -12.29 -7.04 -16.29
C THR A 165 -12.83 -6.26 -15.10
N LEU A 166 -12.37 -6.61 -13.91
CA LEU A 166 -12.82 -5.95 -12.67
C LEU A 166 -12.45 -4.46 -12.59
N PHE A 167 -11.44 -4.02 -13.36
CA PHE A 167 -11.17 -2.59 -13.54
C PHE A 167 -12.35 -1.86 -14.21
N PHE A 168 -12.99 -2.46 -15.23
CA PHE A 168 -14.12 -1.81 -15.89
C PHE A 168 -15.38 -1.82 -15.03
N GLU A 169 -15.50 -2.76 -14.09
CA GLU A 169 -16.55 -2.71 -13.07
C GLU A 169 -16.30 -1.54 -12.08
N LEU A 170 -15.05 -1.29 -11.69
CA LEU A 170 -14.71 -0.08 -10.93
C LEU A 170 -15.03 1.18 -11.76
N ALA A 171 -14.67 1.22 -13.03
CA ALA A 171 -14.97 2.34 -13.92
C ALA A 171 -16.49 2.55 -14.08
N ARG A 172 -17.30 1.47 -14.16
CA ARG A 172 -18.77 1.53 -14.16
C ARG A 172 -19.27 2.13 -12.84
N ALA A 173 -18.79 1.66 -11.70
CA ALA A 173 -19.16 2.22 -10.41
C ALA A 173 -18.81 3.71 -10.30
N VAL A 174 -17.64 4.14 -10.79
CA VAL A 174 -17.26 5.56 -10.87
C VAL A 174 -18.25 6.36 -11.75
N SER A 175 -18.65 5.80 -12.91
CA SER A 175 -19.62 6.43 -13.81
C SER A 175 -21.00 6.58 -13.19
N GLU A 176 -21.46 5.59 -12.41
CA GLU A 176 -22.77 5.58 -11.74
C GLU A 176 -22.77 6.48 -10.50
N ILE A 177 -21.74 6.37 -9.65
CA ILE A 177 -21.63 7.11 -8.37
C ILE A 177 -21.25 8.57 -8.60
N LYS A 178 -20.37 8.86 -9.57
CA LYS A 178 -19.78 10.18 -9.83
C LYS A 178 -19.13 10.80 -8.59
N PRO A 179 -18.22 10.07 -7.90
CA PRO A 179 -17.55 10.57 -6.69
C PRO A 179 -16.75 11.83 -7.00
N LYS A 180 -16.41 12.63 -6.00
CA LYS A 180 -15.55 13.82 -6.18
C LYS A 180 -14.11 13.44 -6.51
N VAL A 181 -13.63 12.39 -5.84
CA VAL A 181 -12.29 11.80 -6.02
C VAL A 181 -12.45 10.29 -6.01
N PHE A 182 -11.65 9.59 -6.81
CA PHE A 182 -11.51 8.16 -6.62
C PHE A 182 -10.04 7.74 -6.62
N MET A 183 -9.78 6.60 -6.02
CA MET A 183 -8.46 5.99 -5.89
C MET A 183 -8.49 4.56 -6.41
N CYS A 184 -7.49 4.23 -7.22
CA CYS A 184 -7.19 2.86 -7.61
C CYS A 184 -5.88 2.41 -6.97
N GLU A 185 -5.88 1.23 -6.37
CA GLU A 185 -4.66 0.57 -5.88
C GLU A 185 -4.34 -0.63 -6.74
N ASN A 186 -3.04 -0.82 -7.05
CA ASN A 186 -2.58 -2.03 -7.72
C ASN A 186 -1.10 -2.31 -7.39
N VAL A 187 -0.57 -3.42 -7.88
CA VAL A 187 0.86 -3.73 -7.79
C VAL A 187 1.67 -2.83 -8.73
N LYS A 188 2.93 -2.52 -8.36
CA LYS A 188 3.88 -1.73 -9.17
C LYS A 188 4.02 -2.27 -10.61
N GLY A 189 3.96 -3.60 -10.78
CA GLY A 189 4.08 -4.24 -12.08
C GLY A 189 3.02 -3.84 -13.11
N LEU A 190 1.92 -3.21 -12.68
CA LEU A 190 0.90 -2.67 -13.59
C LEU A 190 1.46 -1.62 -14.56
N LEU A 191 2.45 -0.84 -14.13
CA LEU A 191 3.09 0.19 -14.97
C LEU A 191 3.77 -0.39 -16.21
N SER A 192 4.34 -1.59 -16.11
CA SER A 192 5.04 -2.26 -17.20
C SER A 192 4.23 -3.40 -17.83
N HIS A 193 3.04 -3.70 -17.30
CA HIS A 193 2.21 -4.77 -17.82
C HIS A 193 1.85 -4.50 -19.28
N ASP A 194 2.01 -5.53 -20.13
CA ASP A 194 1.74 -5.46 -21.57
C ASP A 194 2.45 -4.28 -22.25
N ASN A 195 3.75 -4.07 -21.92
CA ASN A 195 4.57 -2.95 -22.40
C ASN A 195 3.94 -1.56 -22.13
N GLY A 196 3.26 -1.40 -21.00
CA GLY A 196 2.61 -0.16 -20.57
C GLY A 196 1.20 0.05 -21.12
N ARG A 197 0.74 -0.73 -22.09
CA ARG A 197 -0.58 -0.58 -22.73
C ARG A 197 -1.74 -0.66 -21.74
N THR A 198 -1.61 -1.53 -20.75
CA THR A 198 -2.62 -1.65 -19.69
C THR A 198 -2.78 -0.35 -18.90
N PHE A 199 -1.66 0.25 -18.51
CA PHE A 199 -1.67 1.51 -17.79
C PHE A 199 -2.19 2.66 -18.65
N ASP A 200 -1.85 2.70 -19.95
CA ASP A 200 -2.39 3.68 -20.88
C ASP A 200 -3.91 3.53 -21.06
N THR A 201 -4.42 2.31 -21.11
CA THR A 201 -5.87 2.04 -21.13
C THR A 201 -6.55 2.59 -19.89
N ILE A 202 -5.98 2.38 -18.71
CA ILE A 202 -6.51 2.92 -17.44
C ILE A 202 -6.54 4.46 -17.48
N LYS A 203 -5.45 5.11 -17.91
CA LYS A 203 -5.39 6.59 -18.02
C LYS A 203 -6.47 7.14 -18.94
N ASN A 204 -6.64 6.52 -20.12
CA ASN A 204 -7.63 6.94 -21.09
C ASN A 204 -9.05 6.77 -20.55
N THR A 205 -9.34 5.63 -19.90
CA THR A 205 -10.65 5.39 -19.26
C THR A 205 -10.94 6.43 -18.17
N ILE A 206 -9.95 6.77 -17.35
CA ILE A 206 -10.09 7.83 -16.32
C ILE A 206 -10.45 9.17 -16.96
N ALA A 207 -9.78 9.54 -18.04
CA ALA A 207 -10.06 10.79 -18.77
C ALA A 207 -11.46 10.77 -19.41
N GLU A 208 -11.88 9.66 -20.01
CA GLU A 208 -13.22 9.47 -20.61
C GLU A 208 -14.34 9.57 -19.57
N LEU A 209 -14.08 9.13 -18.32
CA LEU A 209 -15.01 9.29 -17.20
C LEU A 209 -15.15 10.73 -16.70
N GLY A 210 -14.37 11.68 -17.21
CA GLY A 210 -14.41 13.08 -16.79
C GLY A 210 -13.58 13.38 -15.54
N TYR A 211 -12.48 12.64 -15.34
CA TYR A 211 -11.55 12.85 -14.23
C TYR A 211 -10.14 13.18 -14.72
N THR A 212 -9.44 13.98 -13.94
CA THR A 212 -8.02 14.26 -14.10
C THR A 212 -7.21 13.36 -13.19
N LEU A 213 -6.35 12.53 -13.78
CA LEU A 213 -5.41 11.70 -13.04
C LEU A 213 -4.27 12.56 -12.48
N VAL A 214 -4.07 12.51 -11.17
CA VAL A 214 -2.86 13.02 -10.52
C VAL A 214 -1.67 12.15 -10.96
N GLU A 215 -0.46 12.72 -11.04
CA GLU A 215 0.74 11.91 -11.34
C GLU A 215 0.80 10.70 -10.40
N PRO A 216 0.71 9.47 -10.90
CA PRO A 216 0.65 8.27 -10.08
C PRO A 216 1.92 8.06 -9.26
N CYS A 217 1.77 7.48 -8.08
CA CYS A 217 2.88 7.24 -7.17
C CYS A 217 2.95 5.77 -6.73
N VAL A 218 4.18 5.23 -6.68
CA VAL A 218 4.43 3.93 -6.04
C VAL A 218 4.79 4.18 -4.59
N LEU A 219 3.84 3.94 -3.69
CA LEU A 219 4.09 4.04 -2.26
C LEU A 219 4.77 2.77 -1.75
N LYS A 220 5.80 2.96 -0.91
CA LYS A 220 6.55 1.89 -0.24
C LYS A 220 6.17 1.88 1.23
N ALA A 221 5.55 0.80 1.71
CA ALA A 221 5.05 0.70 3.09
C ALA A 221 6.13 1.00 4.14
N ILE A 222 7.37 0.60 3.88
CA ILE A 222 8.53 0.86 4.76
C ILE A 222 8.77 2.36 5.04
N MET A 223 8.31 3.23 4.16
CA MET A 223 8.43 4.69 4.32
C MET A 223 7.31 5.30 5.19
N TYR A 224 6.31 4.51 5.62
CA TYR A 224 5.10 4.97 6.29
C TYR A 224 4.84 4.19 7.60
N GLN A 225 5.86 3.96 8.40
CA GLN A 225 5.80 3.28 9.70
C GLN A 225 5.23 1.84 9.62
N VAL A 226 5.46 1.15 8.50
CA VAL A 226 5.04 -0.24 8.32
C VAL A 226 6.28 -1.10 8.07
N PRO A 227 6.63 -2.06 8.94
CA PRO A 227 7.81 -2.90 8.80
C PRO A 227 7.60 -4.00 7.74
N GLN A 228 7.23 -3.61 6.52
CA GLN A 228 6.91 -4.51 5.43
C GLN A 228 7.49 -4.02 4.10
N LYS A 229 8.10 -4.94 3.36
CA LYS A 229 8.54 -4.72 1.98
C LYS A 229 7.34 -4.84 1.03
N ARG A 230 6.53 -3.77 0.96
CA ARG A 230 5.34 -3.71 0.11
C ARG A 230 5.35 -2.44 -0.72
N GLU A 231 5.32 -2.58 -2.03
CA GLU A 231 5.17 -1.46 -2.97
C GLU A 231 3.79 -1.53 -3.62
N ARG A 232 3.09 -0.39 -3.70
CA ARG A 232 1.80 -0.30 -4.36
C ARG A 232 1.70 0.96 -5.21
N LEU A 233 1.26 0.75 -6.44
CA LEU A 233 0.88 1.84 -7.31
C LEU A 233 -0.45 2.40 -6.83
N ILE A 234 -0.46 3.68 -6.52
CA ILE A 234 -1.66 4.43 -6.16
C ILE A 234 -1.94 5.44 -7.26
N MET A 235 -3.17 5.42 -7.74
CA MET A 235 -3.70 6.33 -8.76
C MET A 235 -4.85 7.12 -8.14
N ILE A 236 -4.71 8.43 -8.07
CA ILE A 236 -5.74 9.35 -7.58
C ILE A 236 -6.31 10.11 -8.77
N ALA A 237 -7.62 10.10 -8.91
CA ALA A 237 -8.30 10.84 -9.97
C ALA A 237 -9.33 11.80 -9.38
N ILE A 238 -9.25 13.05 -9.78
CA ILE A 238 -10.09 14.16 -9.30
C ILE A 238 -11.07 14.55 -10.39
N ARG A 239 -12.36 14.66 -10.06
CA ARG A 239 -13.38 15.04 -11.03
C ARG A 239 -13.05 16.40 -11.65
N ASN A 240 -13.21 16.55 -12.97
CA ASN A 240 -12.70 17.68 -13.73
C ASN A 240 -13.22 19.05 -13.26
N ASP A 241 -14.46 19.12 -12.74
CA ASP A 241 -15.03 20.36 -12.18
C ASP A 241 -14.32 20.84 -10.90
N LEU A 242 -13.55 19.95 -10.24
CA LEU A 242 -12.78 20.21 -9.04
C LEU A 242 -11.27 20.28 -9.28
N ALA A 243 -10.75 19.57 -10.28
CA ALA A 243 -9.32 19.40 -10.50
C ALA A 243 -8.53 20.71 -10.63
N THR A 244 -9.15 21.78 -11.16
CA THR A 244 -8.54 23.11 -11.24
C THR A 244 -8.63 23.93 -9.95
N LYS A 245 -9.44 23.47 -8.98
CA LYS A 245 -9.73 24.20 -7.72
C LYS A 245 -8.98 23.63 -6.53
N VAL A 246 -8.43 22.40 -6.65
CA VAL A 246 -7.76 21.69 -5.57
C VAL A 246 -6.36 21.26 -6.01
N ARG A 247 -5.45 21.18 -5.07
CA ARG A 247 -4.12 20.60 -5.26
C ARG A 247 -4.01 19.35 -4.42
N PHE A 248 -3.73 18.23 -5.05
CA PHE A 248 -3.35 17.00 -4.35
C PHE A 248 -1.83 17.03 -4.09
N VAL A 249 -1.43 16.61 -2.90
CA VAL A 249 -0.02 16.47 -2.51
C VAL A 249 0.17 15.06 -1.96
N TRP A 250 1.15 14.34 -2.47
CA TRP A 250 1.53 13.05 -1.91
C TRP A 250 2.08 13.23 -0.48
N PRO A 251 1.72 12.35 0.46
CA PRO A 251 2.19 12.47 1.83
C PRO A 251 3.71 12.29 1.90
N SER A 252 4.36 13.07 2.73
CA SER A 252 5.78 12.88 3.06
C SER A 252 6.00 11.53 3.75
N PRO A 253 7.12 10.84 3.50
CA PRO A 253 7.44 9.63 4.24
C PRO A 253 7.73 9.96 5.71
N PHE A 254 7.66 8.97 6.58
CA PHE A 254 8.19 9.10 7.93
C PHE A 254 9.72 9.18 7.89
N SER A 255 10.32 9.93 8.81
CA SER A 255 11.77 10.19 8.80
C SER A 255 12.64 8.99 9.16
N ARG A 256 12.06 7.90 9.67
CA ARG A 256 12.77 6.68 10.09
C ARG A 256 12.05 5.41 9.63
N VAL A 257 12.84 4.38 9.35
CA VAL A 257 12.31 3.05 9.01
C VAL A 257 11.91 2.33 10.31
N MET A 258 10.65 1.90 10.39
CA MET A 258 10.17 1.02 11.46
C MET A 258 10.65 -0.42 11.20
N THR A 259 11.19 -1.07 12.22
CA THR A 259 11.51 -2.50 12.19
C THR A 259 10.40 -3.34 12.82
N LEU A 260 10.41 -4.67 12.62
CA LEU A 260 9.50 -5.58 13.33
C LEU A 260 9.66 -5.47 14.85
N ARG A 261 10.89 -5.23 15.34
CA ARG A 261 11.12 -5.01 16.77
C ARG A 261 10.36 -3.78 17.26
N ASP A 262 10.42 -2.67 16.52
CA ASP A 262 9.71 -1.44 16.88
C ASP A 262 8.19 -1.64 16.86
N ALA A 263 7.68 -2.48 15.95
CA ALA A 263 6.26 -2.77 15.87
C ALA A 263 5.75 -3.64 17.04
N PHE A 264 6.60 -4.51 17.60
CA PHE A 264 6.22 -5.38 18.72
C PHE A 264 6.58 -4.83 20.10
N TYR A 265 7.58 -3.97 20.17
CA TYR A 265 8.07 -3.43 21.45
C TYR A 265 8.09 -1.90 21.36
N LYS A 266 7.35 -1.27 22.28
CA LYS A 266 7.33 0.18 22.40
C LYS A 266 8.75 0.75 22.49
N SER A 267 9.02 1.78 21.72
CA SER A 267 10.27 2.54 21.76
C SER A 267 9.99 4.03 21.94
N GLU A 268 11.06 4.85 22.09
CA GLU A 268 10.93 6.30 22.16
C GLU A 268 10.42 6.92 20.84
N ILE A 269 10.63 6.22 19.72
CA ILE A 269 10.32 6.72 18.37
C ILE A 269 8.96 6.18 17.88
N PHE A 270 8.68 4.91 18.19
CA PHE A 270 7.50 4.21 17.75
C PHE A 270 6.68 3.76 18.95
N ASP A 271 5.44 4.18 18.99
CA ASP A 271 4.44 3.62 19.90
C ASP A 271 3.78 2.39 19.26
N THR A 272 3.41 1.42 20.07
CA THR A 272 2.72 0.21 19.61
C THR A 272 1.58 -0.12 20.55
N ASP A 273 0.44 -0.49 19.97
CA ASP A 273 -0.72 -1.03 20.66
C ASP A 273 -0.81 -2.55 20.56
N VAL A 274 0.21 -3.19 19.97
CA VAL A 274 0.26 -4.65 19.84
C VAL A 274 0.31 -5.27 21.24
N PRO A 275 -0.70 -6.07 21.62
CA PRO A 275 -0.69 -6.73 22.91
C PRO A 275 0.45 -7.74 23.00
N VAL A 276 1.02 -7.88 24.21
CA VAL A 276 2.03 -8.91 24.45
C VAL A 276 1.41 -10.27 24.16
N SER A 277 1.96 -10.98 23.19
CA SER A 277 1.53 -12.34 22.88
C SER A 277 2.17 -13.32 23.87
N GLU A 278 1.36 -14.21 24.44
CA GLU A 278 1.88 -15.34 25.21
C GLU A 278 2.64 -16.35 24.33
N GLY A 279 2.64 -16.13 23.02
CA GLY A 279 3.22 -17.02 22.03
C GLY A 279 2.32 -18.21 21.70
N VAL A 280 2.64 -18.89 20.63
CA VAL A 280 1.96 -20.13 20.23
C VAL A 280 2.77 -21.31 20.75
N LYS A 281 2.16 -22.18 21.53
CA LYS A 281 2.77 -23.45 21.92
C LYS A 281 2.69 -24.42 20.75
N TYR A 282 3.83 -24.78 20.21
CA TYR A 282 3.93 -25.79 19.16
C TYR A 282 4.14 -27.20 19.75
N PRO A 283 3.68 -28.27 19.09
CA PRO A 283 4.12 -29.62 19.41
C PRO A 283 5.65 -29.73 19.35
N SER A 284 6.26 -30.49 20.25
CA SER A 284 7.72 -30.58 20.43
C SER A 284 8.48 -30.88 19.13
N LYS A 285 7.88 -31.68 18.23
CA LYS A 285 8.47 -31.99 16.92
C LYS A 285 8.57 -30.71 16.04
N LYS A 286 7.51 -29.88 16.02
CA LYS A 286 7.47 -28.64 15.24
C LYS A 286 8.40 -27.58 15.85
N GLU A 287 8.45 -27.50 17.16
CA GLU A 287 9.34 -26.59 17.87
C GLU A 287 10.83 -26.87 17.57
N LYS A 288 11.22 -28.15 17.54
CA LYS A 288 12.57 -28.57 17.12
C LYS A 288 12.89 -28.14 15.71
N VAL A 289 11.96 -28.28 14.75
CA VAL A 289 12.17 -27.85 13.36
C VAL A 289 12.29 -26.32 13.28
N LEU A 290 11.42 -25.60 13.97
CA LEU A 290 11.45 -24.14 14.00
C LEU A 290 12.72 -23.57 14.63
N SER A 291 13.29 -24.24 15.65
CA SER A 291 14.55 -23.83 16.29
C SER A 291 15.77 -23.94 15.37
N LEU A 292 15.67 -24.69 14.27
CA LEU A 292 16.74 -24.83 13.27
C LEU A 292 16.68 -23.75 12.19
N VAL A 293 15.59 -22.98 12.12
CA VAL A 293 15.49 -21.85 11.21
C VAL A 293 16.27 -20.67 11.79
N PRO A 294 17.32 -20.17 11.12
CA PRO A 294 18.11 -19.06 11.64
C PRO A 294 17.30 -17.75 11.64
N GLN A 295 17.72 -16.80 12.45
CA GLN A 295 17.09 -15.48 12.46
C GLN A 295 17.11 -14.84 11.08
N GLY A 296 15.95 -14.41 10.57
CA GLY A 296 15.78 -13.86 9.23
C GLY A 296 15.75 -14.91 8.11
N GLY A 297 15.82 -16.20 8.46
CA GLY A 297 15.69 -17.32 7.53
C GLY A 297 14.26 -17.83 7.38
N ASP A 298 14.11 -18.86 6.57
CA ASP A 298 12.86 -19.60 6.36
C ASP A 298 13.11 -21.11 6.18
N TRP A 299 12.09 -21.86 5.78
CA TRP A 299 12.16 -23.31 5.60
C TRP A 299 13.30 -23.76 4.63
N ARG A 300 13.71 -22.90 3.70
CA ARG A 300 14.83 -23.16 2.75
C ARG A 300 16.21 -23.17 3.44
N ASN A 301 16.28 -22.67 4.65
CA ASN A 301 17.50 -22.69 5.46
C ASN A 301 17.56 -23.90 6.39
N LEU A 302 16.56 -24.79 6.35
CA LEU A 302 16.62 -26.06 7.08
C LEU A 302 17.67 -27.00 6.50
N PRO A 303 18.30 -27.87 7.32
CA PRO A 303 19.10 -28.95 6.82
C PRO A 303 18.31 -29.84 5.85
N GLU A 304 18.95 -30.33 4.77
CA GLU A 304 18.30 -31.16 3.74
C GLU A 304 17.58 -32.39 4.31
N GLU A 305 18.04 -32.90 5.45
CA GLU A 305 17.45 -34.05 6.16
C GLU A 305 16.09 -33.73 6.81
N ILE A 306 15.72 -32.45 6.88
CA ILE A 306 14.51 -31.97 7.60
C ILE A 306 13.58 -31.16 6.69
N ALA A 307 14.09 -30.66 5.56
CA ALA A 307 13.40 -29.79 4.59
C ALA A 307 12.31 -30.53 3.76
#